data_49a6f0e77bad042381c0bbcd540c9f8f
#
_entry.id   49a6f0e77bad042381c0bbcd540c9f8f
#
_cell.length_a   1.000
_cell.length_b   1.000
_cell.length_c   1.000
_cell.angle_alpha   90.00
_cell.angle_beta   90.00
_cell.angle_gamma   90.00
#
_symmetry.space_group_name_H-M   'P 1'
#
loop_
_entity.id
_entity.type
_entity.pdbx_description
1 polymer ?
#
loop_
_entity_poly.entity_id
_entity_poly.type
_entity_poly.pdbx_seq_one_letter_code
_entity_poly.pdbx_strand_id
1 'polypeptide(L)'
;MRRSIDYAFTRPEVDTTRLAYVGTSWGGRVGGTVIAVEPRIRAAILNVAGFNAASIRPEEDPVNFLPRIRVPVLMLSGRYDSVFPYESSQLPFFRLLGSAAGTKKQVMFEGGHFLPRQMWVTESIAWLDQQFGLVSRR
;
A
#
# COMPACT_ATOMS: atom_id res chain seq x y z
N MET A 1 -2.78 1.14 15.32
CA MET A 1 -2.93 2.12 14.22
C MET A 1 -4.17 3.01 14.36
N ARG A 2 -5.43 2.53 14.53
CA ARG A 2 -6.62 3.42 14.65
C ARG A 2 -6.44 4.50 15.71
N ARG A 3 -5.99 4.15 16.93
CA ARG A 3 -5.69 5.12 18.01
C ARG A 3 -4.62 6.15 17.61
N SER A 4 -3.62 5.76 16.81
CA SER A 4 -2.60 6.71 16.33
C SER A 4 -3.19 7.71 15.35
N ILE A 5 -4.13 7.27 14.50
CA ILE A 5 -4.86 8.16 13.58
C ILE A 5 -5.80 9.08 14.39
N ASP A 6 -6.51 8.54 15.40
CA ASP A 6 -7.37 9.34 16.28
C ASP A 6 -6.56 10.47 16.92
N TYR A 7 -5.38 10.16 17.47
CA TYR A 7 -4.49 11.16 18.04
C TYR A 7 -3.99 12.16 16.98
N ALA A 8 -3.52 11.67 15.83
CA ALA A 8 -3.05 12.57 14.76
C ALA A 8 -4.13 13.58 14.33
N PHE A 9 -5.38 13.15 14.30
CA PHE A 9 -6.52 13.99 13.90
C PHE A 9 -6.90 15.05 14.94
N THR A 10 -6.34 15.00 16.16
CA THR A 10 -6.48 16.08 17.14
C THR A 10 -5.46 17.21 16.94
N ARG A 11 -4.48 17.01 16.04
CA ARG A 11 -3.38 17.95 15.81
C ARG A 11 -3.76 18.94 14.70
N PRO A 12 -3.70 20.27 14.96
CA PRO A 12 -4.12 21.29 13.99
C PRO A 12 -3.22 21.36 12.75
N GLU A 13 -1.99 20.86 12.86
CA GLU A 13 -1.02 20.81 11.75
C GLU A 13 -1.26 19.62 10.80
N VAL A 14 -2.16 18.69 11.14
CA VAL A 14 -2.43 17.50 10.33
C VAL A 14 -3.61 17.73 9.39
N ASP A 15 -3.37 17.56 8.09
CA ASP A 15 -4.46 17.55 7.10
C ASP A 15 -5.18 16.20 7.14
N THR A 16 -6.34 16.18 7.82
CA THR A 16 -7.15 14.97 8.00
C THR A 16 -7.81 14.46 6.72
N THR A 17 -7.78 15.25 5.65
CA THR A 17 -8.33 14.88 4.33
C THR A 17 -7.35 14.14 3.45
N ARG A 18 -6.05 14.14 3.80
CA ARG A 18 -4.94 13.60 3.00
C ARG A 18 -4.19 12.48 3.71
N LEU A 19 -4.91 11.54 4.31
CA LEU A 19 -4.29 10.40 4.99
C LEU A 19 -3.95 9.31 3.98
N ALA A 20 -2.66 8.99 3.85
CA ALA A 20 -2.18 7.85 3.08
C ALA A 20 -1.58 6.77 3.97
N TYR A 21 -1.71 5.52 3.53
CA TYR A 21 -0.99 4.38 4.09
C TYR A 21 0.26 4.09 3.26
N VAL A 22 1.39 3.94 3.92
CA VAL A 22 2.64 3.46 3.28
C VAL A 22 3.15 2.27 4.07
N GLY A 23 3.28 1.12 3.42
CA GLY A 23 3.76 -0.10 4.03
C GLY A 23 4.80 -0.81 3.17
N THR A 24 5.87 -1.30 3.81
CA THR A 24 6.95 -2.05 3.14
C THR A 24 7.00 -3.47 3.67
N SER A 25 7.16 -4.46 2.80
CA SER A 25 7.33 -5.87 3.15
C SER A 25 6.15 -6.37 4.00
N TRP A 26 6.40 -6.79 5.24
CA TRP A 26 5.34 -7.15 6.19
C TRP A 26 4.29 -6.02 6.36
N GLY A 27 4.73 -4.77 6.46
CA GLY A 27 3.83 -3.62 6.49
C GLY A 27 3.00 -3.48 5.21
N GLY A 28 3.58 -3.77 4.05
CA GLY A 28 2.86 -3.83 2.78
C GLY A 28 1.78 -4.91 2.77
N ARG A 29 2.11 -6.11 3.26
CA ARG A 29 1.17 -7.23 3.38
C ARG A 29 0.02 -6.92 4.34
N VAL A 30 0.33 -6.47 5.57
CA VAL A 30 -0.67 -6.09 6.57
C VAL A 30 -1.51 -4.91 6.10
N GLY A 31 -0.95 -4.06 5.23
CA GLY A 31 -1.66 -2.98 4.56
C GLY A 31 -2.94 -3.44 3.87
N GLY A 32 -2.97 -4.64 3.32
CA GLY A 32 -4.17 -5.22 2.71
C GLY A 32 -5.35 -5.29 3.67
N THR A 33 -5.11 -5.67 4.92
CA THR A 33 -6.14 -5.70 5.98
C THR A 33 -6.44 -4.31 6.51
N VAL A 34 -5.37 -3.55 6.82
CA VAL A 34 -5.47 -2.22 7.44
C VAL A 34 -6.27 -1.24 6.60
N ILE A 35 -5.97 -1.15 5.30
CA ILE A 35 -6.64 -0.23 4.36
C ILE A 35 -8.12 -0.59 4.20
N ALA A 36 -8.43 -1.88 4.19
CA ALA A 36 -9.81 -2.36 4.04
C ALA A 36 -10.72 -2.00 5.22
N VAL A 37 -10.15 -1.83 6.44
CA VAL A 37 -10.92 -1.61 7.67
C VAL A 37 -10.80 -0.19 8.23
N GLU A 38 -9.95 0.66 7.65
CA GLU A 38 -9.76 2.04 8.10
C GLU A 38 -10.26 3.04 7.03
N PRO A 39 -11.50 3.52 7.13
CA PRO A 39 -12.13 4.33 6.10
C PRO A 39 -11.54 5.74 5.93
N ARG A 40 -10.70 6.17 6.86
CA ARG A 40 -10.04 7.49 6.77
C ARG A 40 -8.85 7.50 5.83
N ILE A 41 -8.30 6.34 5.48
CA ILE A 41 -7.24 6.23 4.47
C ILE A 41 -7.82 6.58 3.10
N ARG A 42 -7.15 7.45 2.35
CA ARG A 42 -7.57 7.96 1.05
C ARG A 42 -6.71 7.48 -0.11
N ALA A 43 -5.48 7.05 0.16
CA ALA A 43 -4.57 6.45 -0.82
C ALA A 43 -3.63 5.47 -0.11
N ALA A 44 -3.02 4.56 -0.86
CA ALA A 44 -2.06 3.63 -0.30
C ALA A 44 -0.87 3.37 -1.23
N ILE A 45 0.29 3.09 -0.61
CA ILE A 45 1.50 2.63 -1.27
C ILE A 45 1.95 1.34 -0.58
N LEU A 46 2.02 0.27 -1.34
CA LEU A 46 2.40 -1.06 -0.87
C LEU A 46 3.72 -1.46 -1.53
N ASN A 47 4.80 -1.29 -0.80
CA ASN A 47 6.15 -1.58 -1.28
C ASN A 47 6.53 -3.03 -0.97
N VAL A 48 6.86 -3.80 -1.99
CA VAL A 48 7.17 -5.25 -1.93
C VAL A 48 6.18 -6.02 -1.05
N ALA A 49 4.90 -5.83 -1.30
CA ALA A 49 3.81 -6.52 -0.64
C ALA A 49 3.44 -7.81 -1.38
N GLY A 50 2.96 -8.81 -0.64
CA GLY A 50 2.54 -10.07 -1.24
C GLY A 50 1.93 -11.02 -0.22
N PHE A 51 1.49 -12.18 -0.69
CA PHE A 51 1.02 -13.26 0.16
C PHE A 51 2.19 -14.05 0.75
N ASN A 52 2.05 -14.46 1.99
CA ASN A 52 2.97 -15.40 2.61
C ASN A 52 2.57 -16.84 2.26
N ALA A 53 3.55 -17.73 2.12
CA ALA A 53 3.31 -19.17 1.93
C ALA A 53 2.78 -19.85 3.22
N ALA A 54 2.96 -19.23 4.40
CA ALA A 54 2.48 -19.78 5.65
C ALA A 54 0.95 -19.70 5.75
N SER A 55 0.34 -20.72 6.33
CA SER A 55 -1.09 -20.71 6.69
C SER A 55 -1.36 -19.61 7.72
N ILE A 56 -2.39 -18.83 7.47
CA ILE A 56 -2.79 -17.70 8.31
C ILE A 56 -4.26 -17.88 8.66
N ARG A 57 -4.65 -17.37 9.80
CA ARG A 57 -6.06 -17.37 10.20
C ARG A 57 -6.88 -16.53 9.22
N PRO A 58 -8.09 -16.99 8.83
CA PRO A 58 -8.92 -16.26 7.87
C PRO A 58 -9.18 -14.80 8.24
N GLU A 59 -9.29 -14.50 9.53
CA GLU A 59 -9.50 -13.16 10.06
C GLU A 59 -8.28 -12.23 9.96
N GLU A 60 -7.10 -12.78 9.67
CA GLU A 60 -5.85 -12.05 9.48
C GLU A 60 -5.36 -12.09 8.04
N ASP A 61 -5.93 -12.97 7.21
CA ASP A 61 -5.46 -13.19 5.85
C ASP A 61 -5.88 -12.05 4.91
N PRO A 62 -4.92 -11.34 4.32
CA PRO A 62 -5.21 -10.27 3.37
C PRO A 62 -6.14 -10.67 2.23
N VAL A 63 -6.16 -11.95 1.83
CA VAL A 63 -7.04 -12.45 0.76
C VAL A 63 -8.50 -12.10 0.98
N ASN A 64 -8.94 -12.08 2.26
CA ASN A 64 -10.31 -11.77 2.64
C ASN A 64 -10.62 -10.26 2.68
N PHE A 65 -9.60 -9.41 2.62
CA PHE A 65 -9.70 -7.97 2.78
C PHE A 65 -9.40 -7.20 1.50
N LEU A 66 -8.43 -7.64 0.71
CA LEU A 66 -8.03 -6.97 -0.54
C LEU A 66 -9.20 -6.62 -1.46
N PRO A 67 -10.21 -7.50 -1.68
CA PRO A 67 -11.36 -7.16 -2.52
C PRO A 67 -12.23 -6.03 -1.98
N ARG A 68 -12.07 -5.62 -0.72
CA ARG A 68 -12.83 -4.54 -0.08
C ARG A 68 -12.16 -3.18 -0.20
N ILE A 69 -10.89 -3.13 -0.61
CA ILE A 69 -10.15 -1.88 -0.78
C ILE A 69 -10.71 -1.14 -1.99
N ARG A 70 -11.09 0.13 -1.81
CA ARG A 70 -11.67 0.99 -2.85
C ARG A 70 -10.83 2.24 -3.13
N VAL A 71 -9.85 2.53 -2.26
CA VAL A 71 -8.97 3.69 -2.41
C VAL A 71 -7.91 3.44 -3.50
N PRO A 72 -7.33 4.49 -4.06
CA PRO A 72 -6.19 4.37 -4.97
C PRO A 72 -5.00 3.64 -4.32
N VAL A 73 -4.40 2.68 -5.05
CA VAL A 73 -3.26 1.89 -4.56
C VAL A 73 -2.13 1.89 -5.58
N LEU A 74 -0.93 2.32 -5.13
CA LEU A 74 0.33 2.05 -5.82
C LEU A 74 0.98 0.82 -5.19
N MET A 75 1.33 -0.16 -5.99
CA MET A 75 2.14 -1.31 -5.56
C MET A 75 3.50 -1.28 -6.26
N LEU A 76 4.56 -1.29 -5.48
CA LEU A 76 5.94 -1.34 -5.98
C LEU A 76 6.48 -2.76 -5.78
N SER A 77 6.92 -3.39 -6.85
CA SER A 77 7.26 -4.81 -6.89
C SER A 77 8.69 -5.03 -7.36
N GLY A 78 9.39 -5.95 -6.72
CA GLY A 78 10.68 -6.45 -7.20
C GLY A 78 10.49 -7.71 -8.05
N ARG A 79 11.04 -7.73 -9.26
CA ARG A 79 10.93 -8.87 -10.17
C ARG A 79 11.53 -10.15 -9.59
N TYR A 80 12.63 -10.02 -8.86
CA TYR A 80 13.40 -11.13 -8.30
C TYR A 80 13.25 -11.21 -6.78
N ASP A 81 12.13 -10.76 -6.25
CA ASP A 81 11.83 -10.82 -4.82
C ASP A 81 11.70 -12.29 -4.38
N SER A 82 12.61 -12.72 -3.51
CA SER A 82 12.64 -14.08 -2.98
C SER A 82 11.75 -14.27 -1.74
N VAL A 83 11.32 -13.18 -1.10
CA VAL A 83 10.41 -13.22 0.06
C VAL A 83 8.96 -13.29 -0.38
N PHE A 84 8.59 -12.46 -1.34
CA PHE A 84 7.30 -12.46 -2.01
C PHE A 84 7.50 -12.64 -3.52
N PRO A 85 7.66 -13.89 -4.02
CA PRO A 85 7.89 -14.13 -5.44
C PRO A 85 6.80 -13.49 -6.31
N TYR A 86 7.21 -12.84 -7.39
CA TYR A 86 6.31 -11.99 -8.16
C TYR A 86 5.06 -12.76 -8.63
N GLU A 87 5.24 -13.87 -9.33
CA GLU A 87 4.13 -14.59 -9.98
C GLU A 87 3.18 -15.24 -8.98
N SER A 88 3.70 -15.82 -7.89
CA SER A 88 2.91 -16.59 -6.92
C SER A 88 2.40 -15.77 -5.73
N SER A 89 2.93 -14.58 -5.50
CA SER A 89 2.66 -13.79 -4.31
C SER A 89 2.23 -12.36 -4.63
N GLN A 90 3.10 -11.55 -5.27
CA GLN A 90 2.83 -10.12 -5.48
C GLN A 90 1.73 -9.90 -6.53
N LEU A 91 1.80 -10.58 -7.67
CA LEU A 91 0.83 -10.42 -8.75
C LEU A 91 -0.60 -10.84 -8.35
N PRO A 92 -0.83 -12.00 -7.71
CA PRO A 92 -2.14 -12.33 -7.16
C PRO A 92 -2.64 -11.31 -6.13
N PHE A 93 -1.76 -10.82 -5.26
CA PHE A 93 -2.09 -9.78 -4.28
C PHE A 93 -2.60 -8.51 -4.96
N PHE A 94 -1.89 -8.02 -5.99
CA PHE A 94 -2.29 -6.85 -6.77
C PHE A 94 -3.62 -7.08 -7.51
N ARG A 95 -3.80 -8.25 -8.11
CA ARG A 95 -5.03 -8.58 -8.86
C ARG A 95 -6.27 -8.55 -7.98
N LEU A 96 -6.16 -9.02 -6.73
CA LEU A 96 -7.25 -9.06 -5.77
C LEU A 96 -7.64 -7.69 -5.20
N LEU A 97 -6.82 -6.64 -5.35
CA LEU A 97 -7.18 -5.29 -4.91
C LEU A 97 -8.50 -4.86 -5.57
N GLY A 98 -9.50 -4.55 -4.75
CA GLY A 98 -10.83 -4.12 -5.19
C GLY A 98 -10.91 -2.68 -5.69
N SER A 99 -9.79 -1.95 -5.69
CA SER A 99 -9.69 -0.62 -6.30
C SER A 99 -10.02 -0.68 -7.79
N ALA A 100 -10.69 0.33 -8.33
CA ALA A 100 -11.02 0.40 -9.74
C ALA A 100 -9.75 0.32 -10.62
N ALA A 101 -9.86 -0.26 -11.82
CA ALA A 101 -8.71 -0.50 -12.70
C ALA A 101 -7.85 0.75 -12.95
N GLY A 102 -8.49 1.91 -13.13
CA GLY A 102 -7.76 3.19 -13.34
C GLY A 102 -7.17 3.81 -12.07
N THR A 103 -7.48 3.26 -10.89
CA THR A 103 -7.03 3.79 -9.59
C THR A 103 -6.03 2.88 -8.88
N LYS A 104 -5.60 1.79 -9.51
CA LYS A 104 -4.50 0.95 -9.00
C LYS A 104 -3.40 0.84 -10.06
N LYS A 105 -2.15 0.99 -9.61
CA LYS A 105 -0.94 0.92 -10.44
C LYS A 105 0.06 -0.04 -9.81
N GLN A 106 0.66 -0.89 -10.63
CA GLN A 106 1.82 -1.68 -10.22
C GLN A 106 3.04 -1.24 -11.01
N VAL A 107 4.13 -0.94 -10.30
CA VAL A 107 5.44 -0.61 -10.89
C VAL A 107 6.41 -1.73 -10.56
N MET A 108 7.03 -2.30 -11.61
CA MET A 108 8.00 -3.37 -11.49
C MET A 108 9.41 -2.81 -11.57
N PHE A 109 10.25 -3.21 -10.63
CA PHE A 109 11.68 -2.92 -10.63
C PHE A 109 12.48 -4.19 -10.89
N GLU A 110 13.59 -4.04 -11.60
CA GLU A 110 14.59 -5.10 -11.80
C GLU A 110 15.45 -5.24 -10.54
N GLY A 111 14.83 -5.77 -9.47
CA GLY A 111 15.45 -5.92 -8.16
C GLY A 111 14.76 -7.00 -7.33
N GLY A 112 15.32 -7.27 -6.15
CA GLY A 112 14.79 -8.22 -5.17
C GLY A 112 13.84 -7.54 -4.17
N HIS A 113 13.83 -8.07 -2.94
CA HIS A 113 12.98 -7.58 -1.85
C HIS A 113 13.34 -6.17 -1.38
N PHE A 114 14.56 -5.71 -1.61
CA PHE A 114 15.01 -4.37 -1.25
C PHE A 114 15.14 -3.51 -2.50
N LEU A 115 14.15 -2.65 -2.75
CA LEU A 115 14.16 -1.74 -3.87
C LEU A 115 15.09 -0.54 -3.61
N PRO A 116 15.79 -0.02 -4.65
CA PRO A 116 16.60 1.18 -4.49
C PRO A 116 15.79 2.35 -3.95
N ARG A 117 16.26 2.94 -2.84
CA ARG A 117 15.52 3.97 -2.09
C ARG A 117 15.03 5.11 -2.98
N GLN A 118 15.88 5.64 -3.84
CA GLN A 118 15.54 6.78 -4.69
C GLN A 118 14.38 6.44 -5.63
N MET A 119 14.36 5.23 -6.19
CA MET A 119 13.34 4.82 -7.15
C MET A 119 11.95 4.73 -6.49
N TRP A 120 11.86 4.00 -5.36
CA TRP A 120 10.55 3.87 -4.71
C TRP A 120 10.07 5.18 -4.08
N VAL A 121 10.97 6.06 -3.60
CA VAL A 121 10.60 7.40 -3.10
C VAL A 121 10.05 8.26 -4.23
N THR A 122 10.71 8.29 -5.40
CA THR A 122 10.25 9.06 -6.56
C THR A 122 8.86 8.63 -7.00
N GLU A 123 8.63 7.31 -7.17
CA GLU A 123 7.30 6.79 -7.54
C GLU A 123 6.24 7.09 -6.49
N SER A 124 6.61 6.99 -5.20
CA SER A 124 5.69 7.26 -4.09
C SER A 124 5.26 8.72 -4.03
N ILE A 125 6.20 9.65 -4.19
CA ILE A 125 5.89 11.09 -4.18
C ILE A 125 5.02 11.44 -5.38
N ALA A 126 5.39 11.00 -6.59
CA ALA A 126 4.61 11.25 -7.80
C ALA A 126 3.18 10.70 -7.67
N TRP A 127 3.02 9.50 -7.05
CA TRP A 127 1.71 8.93 -6.78
C TRP A 127 0.89 9.77 -5.80
N LEU A 128 1.48 10.20 -4.68
CA LEU A 128 0.79 11.01 -3.68
C LEU A 128 0.39 12.38 -4.26
N ASP A 129 1.26 13.01 -5.05
CA ASP A 129 0.95 14.27 -5.73
C ASP A 129 -0.22 14.12 -6.71
N GLN A 130 -0.29 12.99 -7.41
CA GLN A 130 -1.42 12.67 -8.29
C GLN A 130 -2.73 12.51 -7.51
N GLN A 131 -2.70 11.90 -6.31
CA GLN A 131 -3.90 11.63 -5.53
C GLN A 131 -4.38 12.85 -4.71
N PHE A 132 -3.45 13.66 -4.21
CA PHE A 132 -3.73 14.73 -3.26
C PHE A 132 -3.44 16.14 -3.78
N GLY A 133 -2.83 16.24 -4.96
CA GLY A 133 -2.27 17.50 -5.47
C GLY A 133 -0.94 17.85 -4.80
N LEU A 134 -0.21 18.75 -5.43
CA LEU A 134 1.07 19.23 -4.90
C LEU A 134 0.87 19.91 -3.55
N VAL A 135 1.76 19.62 -2.62
CA VAL A 135 1.80 20.33 -1.34
C VAL A 135 2.41 21.70 -1.58
N SER A 136 1.61 22.77 -1.48
CA SER A 136 2.15 24.13 -1.46
C SER A 136 3.02 24.28 -0.21
N ARG A 137 4.32 24.56 -0.40
CA ARG A 137 5.18 24.97 0.73
C ARG A 137 4.60 26.27 1.29
N ARG A 138 4.11 26.21 2.51
CA ARG A 138 3.80 27.40 3.31
C ARG A 138 5.07 27.92 3.91
#